data_53613bc5d09a3f8b68ab584c7afdb607
#
_entry.id   53613bc5d09a3f8b68ab584c7afdb607
#
_cell.length_a   1.000
_cell.length_b   1.000
_cell.length_c   1.000
_cell.angle_alpha   90.00
_cell.angle_beta   90.00
_cell.angle_gamma   90.00
#
_symmetry.space_group_name_H-M   'P 1'
#
loop_
_entity.id
_entity.type
_entity.pdbx_description
1 polymer ?
#
loop_
_entity_poly.entity_id
_entity_poly.type
_entity_poly.pdbx_seq_one_letter_code
_entity_poly.pdbx_strand_id
1 'polypeptide(L)'
;MLKIKSLNTSSKAFDKDFNKFINKRIFRSEKVQNKVNLILKDILLNGDRALLKYTKKYDNYDAKKIKNLKVSQKEINNSFKIISKEDLSAIKFAAKNIYKFSNLQKIKDWKYSDSIGITFGQKCSPIEKVGIYVPGGSASYPSSVLMNAIPAKVAGVDNIVMVTPATNGEINPAVLVAAKVAGVNSIYKIGGAQAIAALAFGTKIIPKVFKVVGPGNNFVATAKKTLFGQIGIDSFAGPSEIMIVADSTANVDWLTADIFAQSEHDNQAQSILVTNSQELIKKVSKNIEKKIQNMKRKRIIKHSLENFGLMIKTRSISESKKIINLVAPEHLQLSVKNPSKLMNENLNAGAIFMGPKSPEVFGDYCAGPNHVLPTMGTAKFSSPLGVYDFQKRSNFLKCSSRAVKQLSINSEILANSENLDAHSISARLRRNLKW
;
A
#
# COMPACT_ATOMS: atom_id res chain seq x y z
N MET A 1 25.66 -19.30 15.19
CA MET A 1 24.88 -20.00 14.15
C MET A 1 23.51 -19.35 14.08
N LEU A 2 23.08 -18.91 12.91
CA LEU A 2 21.75 -18.28 12.69
C LEU A 2 20.68 -19.39 12.77
N LYS A 3 19.67 -19.22 13.63
CA LYS A 3 18.58 -20.19 13.79
C LYS A 3 17.30 -19.71 13.11
N ILE A 4 17.08 -20.12 11.86
CA ILE A 4 15.80 -19.90 11.19
C ILE A 4 14.88 -21.08 11.50
N LYS A 5 13.62 -20.80 11.87
CA LYS A 5 12.63 -21.85 12.17
C LYS A 5 12.33 -22.66 10.92
N SER A 6 12.24 -23.99 11.06
CA SER A 6 11.84 -24.90 9.98
C SER A 6 10.63 -25.73 10.38
N LEU A 7 9.66 -25.88 9.47
CA LEU A 7 8.47 -26.69 9.65
C LEU A 7 8.31 -27.68 8.50
N ASN A 8 7.60 -28.78 8.75
CA ASN A 8 7.28 -29.78 7.72
C ASN A 8 5.77 -30.05 7.75
N THR A 9 5.10 -29.92 6.60
CA THR A 9 3.64 -30.14 6.48
C THR A 9 3.21 -31.56 6.79
N SER A 10 4.12 -32.53 6.78
CA SER A 10 3.85 -33.92 7.17
C SER A 10 3.85 -34.13 8.70
N SER A 11 4.26 -33.14 9.49
CA SER A 11 4.27 -33.24 10.95
C SER A 11 2.87 -33.03 11.52
N LYS A 12 2.46 -33.83 12.49
CA LYS A 12 1.20 -33.66 13.24
C LYS A 12 1.12 -32.32 13.97
N ALA A 13 2.26 -31.71 14.31
CA ALA A 13 2.34 -30.42 14.99
C ALA A 13 2.31 -29.22 14.03
N PHE A 14 2.32 -29.45 12.71
CA PHE A 14 2.49 -28.38 11.72
C PHE A 14 1.49 -27.24 11.91
N ASP A 15 0.19 -27.52 11.92
CA ASP A 15 -0.84 -26.49 11.99
C ASP A 15 -0.74 -25.67 13.28
N LYS A 16 -0.45 -26.29 14.42
CA LYS A 16 -0.25 -25.61 15.70
C LYS A 16 0.96 -24.67 15.67
N ASP A 17 2.10 -25.18 15.21
CA ASP A 17 3.36 -24.42 15.18
C ASP A 17 3.33 -23.30 14.13
N PHE A 18 2.67 -23.53 13.01
CA PHE A 18 2.47 -22.57 11.95
C PHE A 18 1.56 -21.43 12.39
N ASN A 19 0.39 -21.74 13.00
CA ASN A 19 -0.52 -20.73 13.53
C ASN A 19 0.15 -19.89 14.63
N LYS A 20 0.94 -20.51 15.52
CA LYS A 20 1.73 -19.79 16.53
C LYS A 20 2.73 -18.83 15.87
N PHE A 21 3.35 -19.21 14.76
CA PHE A 21 4.30 -18.38 14.05
C PHE A 21 3.62 -17.18 13.39
N ILE A 22 2.52 -17.38 12.63
CA ILE A 22 1.81 -16.30 11.95
C ILE A 22 1.26 -15.28 12.93
N ASN A 23 0.64 -15.75 14.03
CA ASN A 23 0.02 -14.89 15.05
C ASN A 23 1.05 -14.08 15.86
N LYS A 24 2.34 -14.40 15.79
CA LYS A 24 3.41 -13.68 16.51
C LYS A 24 3.49 -12.20 16.10
N ARG A 25 3.04 -11.84 14.90
CA ARG A 25 3.12 -10.46 14.34
C ARG A 25 1.89 -9.59 14.61
N ILE A 26 0.86 -10.12 15.25
CA ILE A 26 -0.36 -9.34 15.56
C ILE A 26 -0.04 -8.36 16.70
N PHE A 27 0.33 -7.13 16.33
CA PHE A 27 0.63 -6.07 17.28
C PHE A 27 -0.57 -5.12 17.47
N ARG A 28 -1.08 -5.07 18.69
CA ARG A 28 -1.90 -3.95 19.17
C ARG A 28 -1.19 -3.34 20.37
N SER A 29 -0.55 -2.19 20.17
CA SER A 29 0.03 -1.44 21.28
C SER A 29 -0.90 -0.32 21.70
N GLU A 30 -1.65 -0.49 22.79
CA GLU A 30 -2.48 0.56 23.41
C GLU A 30 -1.67 1.82 23.71
N LYS A 31 -0.40 1.64 24.09
CA LYS A 31 0.52 2.76 24.36
C LYS A 31 0.76 3.63 23.11
N VAL A 32 0.83 3.03 21.91
CA VAL A 32 0.94 3.78 20.65
C VAL A 32 -0.37 4.49 20.35
N GLN A 33 -1.51 3.80 20.51
CA GLN A 33 -2.84 4.37 20.26
C GLN A 33 -3.08 5.62 21.12
N ASN A 34 -2.78 5.55 22.42
CA ASN A 34 -2.98 6.70 23.34
C ASN A 34 -2.11 7.89 22.96
N LYS A 35 -0.83 7.66 22.59
CA LYS A 35 0.05 8.74 22.11
C LYS A 35 -0.46 9.36 20.80
N VAL A 36 -0.92 8.54 19.87
CA VAL A 36 -1.47 9.02 18.60
C VAL A 36 -2.72 9.86 18.85
N ASN A 37 -3.65 9.41 19.68
CA ASN A 37 -4.87 10.16 20.01
C ASN A 37 -4.56 11.56 20.58
N LEU A 38 -3.54 11.67 21.45
CA LEU A 38 -3.09 12.97 21.96
C LEU A 38 -2.54 13.86 20.86
N ILE A 39 -1.75 13.31 19.92
CA ILE A 39 -1.21 14.08 18.79
C ILE A 39 -2.35 14.56 17.88
N LEU A 40 -3.28 13.68 17.53
CA LEU A 40 -4.43 14.03 16.67
C LEU A 40 -5.25 15.15 17.28
N LYS A 41 -5.58 15.04 18.58
CA LYS A 41 -6.33 16.07 19.30
C LYS A 41 -5.58 17.41 19.37
N ASP A 42 -4.28 17.39 19.63
CA ASP A 42 -3.46 18.61 19.70
C ASP A 42 -3.37 19.33 18.33
N ILE A 43 -3.19 18.56 17.23
CA ILE A 43 -3.21 19.13 15.87
C ILE A 43 -4.57 19.72 15.52
N LEU A 44 -5.66 19.03 15.87
CA LEU A 44 -7.02 19.51 15.61
C LEU A 44 -7.29 20.85 16.31
N LEU A 45 -6.86 21.00 17.56
CA LEU A 45 -7.14 22.19 18.38
C LEU A 45 -6.15 23.34 18.13
N ASN A 46 -4.86 23.04 17.94
CA ASN A 46 -3.77 24.00 17.93
C ASN A 46 -3.07 24.15 16.57
N GLY A 47 -3.49 23.39 15.54
CA GLY A 47 -3.05 23.51 14.15
C GLY A 47 -1.54 23.63 13.98
N ASP A 48 -1.08 24.71 13.31
CA ASP A 48 0.31 24.96 12.99
C ASP A 48 1.24 25.03 14.23
N ARG A 49 0.73 25.49 15.38
CA ARG A 49 1.52 25.54 16.62
C ARG A 49 1.86 24.15 17.13
N ALA A 50 0.88 23.24 17.14
CA ALA A 50 1.12 21.85 17.50
C ALA A 50 2.02 21.16 16.48
N LEU A 51 1.85 21.47 15.19
CA LEU A 51 2.68 20.91 14.12
C LEU A 51 4.14 21.24 14.31
N LEU A 52 4.51 22.51 14.56
CA LEU A 52 5.89 22.91 14.87
C LEU A 52 6.45 22.20 16.10
N LYS A 53 5.66 22.10 17.18
CA LYS A 53 6.02 21.37 18.41
C LYS A 53 6.41 19.92 18.13
N TYR A 54 5.58 19.19 17.37
CA TYR A 54 5.83 17.78 17.09
C TYR A 54 6.92 17.56 16.06
N THR A 55 7.07 18.43 15.06
CA THR A 55 8.16 18.37 14.08
C THR A 55 9.52 18.56 14.79
N LYS A 56 9.62 19.54 15.71
CA LYS A 56 10.84 19.70 16.53
C LYS A 56 11.12 18.45 17.37
N LYS A 57 10.07 17.86 17.98
CA LYS A 57 10.23 16.75 18.91
C LYS A 57 10.56 15.42 18.22
N TYR A 58 9.95 15.13 17.07
CA TYR A 58 9.99 13.81 16.46
C TYR A 58 10.77 13.75 15.14
N ASP A 59 10.81 14.85 14.39
CA ASP A 59 11.56 14.92 13.14
C ASP A 59 12.95 15.58 13.34
N ASN A 60 13.27 15.98 14.59
CA ASN A 60 14.51 16.70 14.93
C ASN A 60 14.74 17.95 14.05
N TYR A 61 13.65 18.65 13.72
CA TYR A 61 13.69 19.85 12.89
C TYR A 61 13.03 21.05 13.60
N ASP A 62 13.84 22.01 14.00
CA ASP A 62 13.40 23.29 14.61
C ASP A 62 13.07 24.31 13.50
N ALA A 63 11.93 24.14 12.87
CA ALA A 63 11.41 25.06 11.86
C ALA A 63 10.90 26.35 12.53
N LYS A 64 11.78 27.30 12.79
CA LYS A 64 11.51 28.57 13.50
C LYS A 64 10.25 29.31 13.02
N LYS A 65 9.87 29.13 11.76
CA LYS A 65 8.62 29.67 11.15
C LYS A 65 7.89 28.57 10.42
N ILE A 66 6.55 28.58 10.51
CA ILE A 66 5.71 27.55 9.92
C ILE A 66 5.91 27.41 8.39
N LYS A 67 6.17 28.52 7.69
CA LYS A 67 6.49 28.52 6.26
C LYS A 67 7.72 27.70 5.88
N ASN A 68 8.65 27.47 6.81
CA ASN A 68 9.86 26.69 6.58
C ASN A 68 9.57 25.17 6.47
N LEU A 69 8.37 24.75 6.88
CA LEU A 69 7.93 23.37 6.65
C LEU A 69 7.61 23.09 5.19
N LYS A 70 7.27 24.09 4.38
CA LYS A 70 7.01 23.92 2.95
C LYS A 70 8.33 23.94 2.18
N VAL A 71 8.53 22.93 1.32
CA VAL A 71 9.65 22.88 0.40
C VAL A 71 9.48 23.95 -0.66
N SER A 72 10.52 24.74 -0.86
CA SER A 72 10.55 25.81 -1.86
C SER A 72 10.92 25.30 -3.25
N GLN A 73 10.52 26.03 -4.29
CA GLN A 73 10.94 25.73 -5.66
C GLN A 73 12.47 25.77 -5.84
N LYS A 74 13.16 26.60 -5.05
CA LYS A 74 14.63 26.67 -5.04
C LYS A 74 15.26 25.36 -4.56
N GLU A 75 14.70 24.73 -3.51
CA GLU A 75 15.18 23.44 -3.01
C GLU A 75 14.96 22.33 -4.05
N ILE A 76 13.79 22.31 -4.72
CA ILE A 76 13.52 21.36 -5.80
C ILE A 76 14.51 21.56 -6.96
N ASN A 77 14.73 22.79 -7.40
CA ASN A 77 15.66 23.10 -8.50
C ASN A 77 17.11 22.71 -8.12
N ASN A 78 17.53 22.95 -6.88
CA ASN A 78 18.85 22.54 -6.41
C ASN A 78 19.01 21.01 -6.40
N SER A 79 17.94 20.24 -6.09
CA SER A 79 17.99 18.79 -6.10
C SER A 79 18.34 18.24 -7.48
N PHE A 80 17.86 18.87 -8.56
CA PHE A 80 18.22 18.49 -9.94
C PHE A 80 19.69 18.79 -10.30
N LYS A 81 20.34 19.71 -9.58
CA LYS A 81 21.77 20.01 -9.79
C LYS A 81 22.68 19.04 -9.03
N ILE A 82 22.17 18.49 -7.91
CA ILE A 82 22.94 17.65 -6.98
C ILE A 82 22.84 16.16 -7.38
N ILE A 83 21.66 15.73 -7.87
CA ILE A 83 21.43 14.32 -8.22
C ILE A 83 22.36 13.85 -9.34
N SER A 84 22.84 12.61 -9.28
CA SER A 84 23.64 12.02 -10.34
C SER A 84 22.80 11.83 -11.64
N LYS A 85 23.46 11.78 -12.79
CA LYS A 85 22.79 11.51 -14.06
C LYS A 85 22.18 10.12 -14.08
N GLU A 86 22.84 9.16 -13.44
CA GLU A 86 22.45 7.77 -13.29
C GLU A 86 21.15 7.67 -12.46
N ASP A 87 21.10 8.30 -11.29
CA ASP A 87 19.90 8.32 -10.43
C ASP A 87 18.72 9.00 -11.12
N LEU A 88 18.96 10.13 -11.78
CA LEU A 88 17.91 10.82 -12.56
C LEU A 88 17.36 9.94 -13.68
N SER A 89 18.24 9.22 -14.39
CA SER A 89 17.85 8.29 -15.44
C SER A 89 17.01 7.14 -14.88
N ALA A 90 17.44 6.55 -13.77
CA ALA A 90 16.72 5.46 -13.10
C ALA A 90 15.33 5.89 -12.61
N ILE A 91 15.22 7.08 -11.98
CA ILE A 91 13.93 7.65 -11.54
C ILE A 91 12.99 7.85 -12.74
N LYS A 92 13.48 8.41 -13.85
CA LYS A 92 12.67 8.62 -15.07
C LYS A 92 12.24 7.29 -15.70
N PHE A 93 13.12 6.29 -15.72
CA PHE A 93 12.81 4.95 -16.23
C PHE A 93 11.71 4.29 -15.39
N ALA A 94 11.85 4.29 -14.06
CA ALA A 94 10.85 3.78 -13.14
C ALA A 94 9.50 4.51 -13.31
N ALA A 95 9.51 5.85 -13.34
CA ALA A 95 8.32 6.65 -13.56
C ALA A 95 7.60 6.29 -14.87
N LYS A 96 8.33 6.13 -15.97
CA LYS A 96 7.76 5.74 -17.27
C LYS A 96 7.02 4.40 -17.19
N ASN A 97 7.61 3.39 -16.53
CA ASN A 97 6.99 2.07 -16.41
C ASN A 97 5.77 2.09 -15.49
N ILE A 98 5.83 2.85 -14.37
CA ILE A 98 4.71 3.01 -13.46
C ILE A 98 3.55 3.75 -14.15
N TYR A 99 3.83 4.80 -14.95
CA TYR A 99 2.82 5.46 -15.77
C TYR A 99 2.17 4.50 -16.76
N LYS A 100 2.98 3.69 -17.46
CA LYS A 100 2.49 2.70 -18.43
C LYS A 100 1.53 1.71 -17.74
N PHE A 101 1.92 1.14 -16.61
CA PHE A 101 1.11 0.20 -15.85
C PHE A 101 -0.16 0.86 -15.31
N SER A 102 -0.03 2.04 -14.71
CA SER A 102 -1.16 2.77 -14.12
C SER A 102 -2.22 3.15 -15.16
N ASN A 103 -1.82 3.53 -16.38
CA ASN A 103 -2.79 3.86 -17.45
C ASN A 103 -3.69 2.67 -17.83
N LEU A 104 -3.21 1.43 -17.68
CA LEU A 104 -4.02 0.23 -17.92
C LEU A 104 -5.09 -0.01 -16.84
N GLN A 105 -4.93 0.61 -15.66
CA GLN A 105 -5.86 0.46 -14.52
C GLN A 105 -7.01 1.46 -14.55
N LYS A 106 -6.98 2.46 -15.43
CA LYS A 106 -7.97 3.54 -15.43
C LYS A 106 -9.37 3.03 -15.76
N ILE A 107 -10.31 3.21 -14.83
CA ILE A 107 -11.72 2.86 -15.03
C ILE A 107 -12.38 3.93 -15.88
N LYS A 108 -13.14 3.49 -16.90
CA LYS A 108 -13.90 4.35 -17.82
C LYS A 108 -15.35 4.47 -17.38
N ASP A 109 -15.99 5.58 -17.76
CA ASP A 109 -17.43 5.72 -17.68
C ASP A 109 -18.12 4.69 -18.56
N TRP A 110 -19.30 4.21 -18.12
CA TRP A 110 -20.15 3.36 -18.93
C TRP A 110 -21.61 3.71 -18.72
N LYS A 111 -22.43 3.45 -19.73
CA LYS A 111 -23.89 3.59 -19.71
C LYS A 111 -24.54 2.45 -20.51
N TYR A 112 -25.72 2.05 -20.09
CA TYR A 112 -26.54 1.04 -20.74
C TYR A 112 -28.00 1.49 -20.68
N SER A 113 -28.77 1.20 -21.75
CA SER A 113 -30.22 1.42 -21.78
C SER A 113 -30.90 0.09 -22.05
N ASP A 114 -31.84 -0.28 -21.20
CA ASP A 114 -32.60 -1.52 -21.33
C ASP A 114 -33.85 -1.37 -22.24
N SER A 115 -34.55 -2.51 -22.46
CA SER A 115 -35.73 -2.57 -23.33
C SER A 115 -36.95 -1.85 -22.76
N ILE A 116 -37.03 -1.61 -21.45
CA ILE A 116 -38.14 -0.88 -20.84
C ILE A 116 -37.91 0.62 -20.77
N GLY A 117 -36.72 1.10 -21.17
CA GLY A 117 -36.38 2.51 -21.25
C GLY A 117 -35.72 3.09 -19.99
N ILE A 118 -35.04 2.25 -19.20
CA ILE A 118 -34.16 2.68 -18.13
C ILE A 118 -32.76 2.85 -18.73
N THR A 119 -32.19 4.05 -18.56
CA THR A 119 -30.76 4.30 -18.83
C THR A 119 -30.04 4.41 -17.50
N PHE A 120 -29.08 3.55 -17.25
CA PHE A 120 -28.23 3.61 -16.07
C PHE A 120 -26.78 3.47 -16.42
N GLY A 121 -25.91 3.89 -15.53
CA GLY A 121 -24.47 3.82 -15.75
C GLY A 121 -23.67 4.26 -14.55
N GLN A 122 -22.38 4.36 -14.78
CA GLN A 122 -21.42 4.75 -13.76
C GLN A 122 -20.49 5.81 -14.32
N LYS A 123 -20.41 6.94 -13.62
CA LYS A 123 -19.46 8.01 -13.89
C LYS A 123 -18.28 7.93 -12.93
N CYS A 124 -17.09 7.91 -13.49
CA CYS A 124 -15.84 7.90 -12.74
C CYS A 124 -15.27 9.32 -12.66
N SER A 125 -14.91 9.76 -11.47
CA SER A 125 -14.28 11.08 -11.26
C SER A 125 -13.12 10.94 -10.26
N PRO A 126 -12.05 11.74 -10.40
CA PRO A 126 -10.93 11.69 -9.47
C PRO A 126 -11.34 12.22 -8.09
N ILE A 127 -10.59 11.81 -7.06
CA ILE A 127 -10.56 12.51 -5.78
C ILE A 127 -9.85 13.85 -5.99
N GLU A 128 -10.41 14.94 -5.50
CA GLU A 128 -9.90 16.30 -5.75
C GLU A 128 -8.51 16.53 -5.12
N LYS A 129 -8.34 16.13 -3.86
CA LYS A 129 -7.11 16.38 -3.07
C LYS A 129 -6.67 15.12 -2.35
N VAL A 130 -5.41 14.74 -2.56
CA VAL A 130 -4.82 13.52 -1.98
C VAL A 130 -3.52 13.86 -1.27
N GLY A 131 -3.35 13.33 -0.06
CA GLY A 131 -2.10 13.35 0.68
C GLY A 131 -1.29 12.09 0.41
N ILE A 132 0.00 12.21 0.15
CA ILE A 132 0.92 11.09 0.10
C ILE A 132 1.92 11.19 1.24
N TYR A 133 2.05 10.13 2.03
CA TYR A 133 3.06 10.01 3.06
C TYR A 133 4.25 9.23 2.50
N VAL A 134 5.42 9.84 2.53
CA VAL A 134 6.67 9.21 2.10
C VAL A 134 7.55 9.03 3.33
N PRO A 135 7.95 7.80 3.68
CA PRO A 135 8.84 7.57 4.80
C PRO A 135 10.18 8.26 4.63
N GLY A 136 10.82 8.60 5.74
CA GLY A 136 12.18 9.10 5.81
C GLY A 136 12.90 8.44 6.99
N GLY A 137 14.13 8.85 7.27
CA GLY A 137 14.95 8.33 8.36
C GLY A 137 16.22 7.67 7.85
N SER A 138 16.46 6.39 8.17
CA SER A 138 17.70 5.67 7.78
C SER A 138 17.81 5.37 6.28
N ALA A 139 16.73 5.48 5.53
CA ALA A 139 16.71 5.34 4.08
C ALA A 139 15.85 6.43 3.45
N SER A 140 16.11 6.74 2.18
CA SER A 140 15.28 7.61 1.34
C SER A 140 14.51 6.75 0.35
N TYR A 141 13.25 7.13 0.06
CA TYR A 141 12.34 6.31 -0.73
C TYR A 141 11.78 7.07 -1.95
N PRO A 142 12.61 7.40 -2.96
CA PRO A 142 12.11 8.00 -4.21
C PRO A 142 11.11 7.08 -4.92
N SER A 143 11.26 5.75 -4.80
CA SER A 143 10.29 4.78 -5.32
C SER A 143 8.91 4.95 -4.71
N SER A 144 8.81 5.13 -3.38
CA SER A 144 7.52 5.36 -2.72
C SER A 144 6.84 6.67 -3.17
N VAL A 145 7.62 7.69 -3.53
CA VAL A 145 7.04 8.90 -4.16
C VAL A 145 6.37 8.55 -5.47
N LEU A 146 7.08 7.86 -6.37
CA LEU A 146 6.56 7.48 -7.68
C LEU A 146 5.33 6.58 -7.57
N MET A 147 5.40 5.55 -6.71
CA MET A 147 4.34 4.56 -6.51
C MET A 147 3.05 5.12 -5.91
N ASN A 148 3.13 6.20 -5.12
CA ASN A 148 1.96 6.86 -4.56
C ASN A 148 1.43 7.98 -5.48
N ALA A 149 2.32 8.81 -6.06
CA ALA A 149 1.91 9.99 -6.79
C ALA A 149 1.46 9.70 -8.22
N ILE A 150 2.13 8.77 -8.93
CA ILE A 150 1.81 8.50 -10.34
C ILE A 150 0.40 7.93 -10.53
N PRO A 151 -0.06 6.92 -9.78
CA PRO A 151 -1.45 6.45 -9.90
C PRO A 151 -2.48 7.54 -9.60
N ALA A 152 -2.22 8.40 -8.60
CA ALA A 152 -3.07 9.55 -8.33
C ALA A 152 -3.12 10.53 -9.52
N LYS A 153 -1.96 10.83 -10.12
CA LYS A 153 -1.87 11.70 -11.31
C LYS A 153 -2.60 11.11 -12.52
N VAL A 154 -2.44 9.81 -12.76
CA VAL A 154 -3.15 9.08 -13.85
C VAL A 154 -4.65 9.06 -13.62
N ALA A 155 -5.11 8.95 -12.36
CA ALA A 155 -6.52 9.05 -12.01
C ALA A 155 -7.12 10.44 -12.33
N GLY A 156 -6.28 11.47 -12.48
CA GLY A 156 -6.71 12.86 -12.69
C GLY A 156 -6.82 13.68 -11.41
N VAL A 157 -6.14 13.29 -10.33
CA VAL A 157 -6.09 14.08 -9.08
C VAL A 157 -5.41 15.42 -9.35
N ASP A 158 -6.12 16.51 -9.04
CA ASP A 158 -5.61 17.87 -9.28
C ASP A 158 -4.56 18.29 -8.26
N ASN A 159 -4.73 17.90 -7.02
CA ASN A 159 -3.93 18.36 -5.89
C ASN A 159 -3.30 17.18 -5.12
N ILE A 160 -2.03 16.92 -5.35
CA ILE A 160 -1.24 15.90 -4.65
C ILE A 160 -0.31 16.61 -3.67
N VAL A 161 -0.56 16.39 -2.38
CA VAL A 161 0.17 16.97 -1.24
C VAL A 161 1.08 15.92 -0.64
N MET A 162 2.38 16.10 -0.71
CA MET A 162 3.35 15.18 -0.13
C MET A 162 3.80 15.65 1.25
N VAL A 163 3.87 14.72 2.20
CA VAL A 163 4.52 14.90 3.50
C VAL A 163 5.63 13.87 3.67
N THR A 164 6.78 14.31 4.19
CA THR A 164 7.91 13.43 4.47
C THR A 164 8.73 14.01 5.64
N PRO A 165 9.20 13.21 6.60
CA PRO A 165 10.06 13.70 7.65
C PRO A 165 11.37 14.21 7.05
N ALA A 166 11.87 15.31 7.63
CA ALA A 166 13.08 15.98 7.18
C ALA A 166 14.00 16.22 8.39
N THR A 167 14.93 15.31 8.61
CA THR A 167 15.92 15.45 9.69
C THR A 167 16.74 16.72 9.46
N ASN A 168 16.79 17.59 10.47
CA ASN A 168 17.43 18.92 10.39
C ASN A 168 16.88 19.80 9.24
N GLY A 169 15.69 19.51 8.73
CA GLY A 169 15.05 20.26 7.64
C GLY A 169 15.51 19.86 6.23
N GLU A 170 16.31 18.82 6.11
CA GLU A 170 16.82 18.34 4.82
C GLU A 170 16.04 17.14 4.31
N ILE A 171 15.76 17.13 3.02
CA ILE A 171 15.15 16.00 2.28
C ILE A 171 16.15 15.53 1.23
N ASN A 172 16.29 14.22 1.08
CA ASN A 172 17.18 13.66 0.07
C ASN A 172 16.82 14.19 -1.34
N PRO A 173 17.79 14.66 -2.13
CA PRO A 173 17.56 15.19 -3.47
C PRO A 173 16.77 14.24 -4.39
N ALA A 174 17.02 12.94 -4.33
CA ALA A 174 16.29 11.95 -5.14
C ALA A 174 14.79 11.91 -4.83
N VAL A 175 14.39 12.15 -3.58
CA VAL A 175 12.96 12.23 -3.17
C VAL A 175 12.30 13.47 -3.77
N LEU A 176 12.97 14.63 -3.75
CA LEU A 176 12.45 15.87 -4.35
C LEU A 176 12.37 15.79 -5.87
N VAL A 177 13.37 15.18 -6.51
CA VAL A 177 13.36 14.91 -7.96
C VAL A 177 12.23 13.98 -8.34
N ALA A 178 12.05 12.86 -7.62
CA ALA A 178 10.95 11.93 -7.84
C ALA A 178 9.58 12.62 -7.67
N ALA A 179 9.41 13.48 -6.66
CA ALA A 179 8.19 14.24 -6.45
C ALA A 179 7.88 15.17 -7.64
N LYS A 180 8.88 15.86 -8.17
CA LYS A 180 8.71 16.71 -9.35
C LYS A 180 8.39 15.89 -10.59
N VAL A 181 9.07 14.77 -10.83
CA VAL A 181 8.84 13.85 -11.94
C VAL A 181 7.43 13.24 -11.90
N ALA A 182 6.95 12.89 -10.70
CA ALA A 182 5.62 12.32 -10.49
C ALA A 182 4.48 13.35 -10.50
N GLY A 183 4.79 14.66 -10.55
CA GLY A 183 3.78 15.73 -10.61
C GLY A 183 3.15 16.08 -9.26
N VAL A 184 3.88 15.93 -8.15
CA VAL A 184 3.46 16.40 -6.81
C VAL A 184 3.34 17.93 -6.82
N ASN A 185 2.24 18.45 -6.26
CA ASN A 185 1.94 19.89 -6.27
C ASN A 185 2.62 20.65 -5.11
N SER A 186 2.65 20.05 -3.93
CA SER A 186 3.30 20.66 -2.75
C SER A 186 3.92 19.60 -1.83
N ILE A 187 5.02 19.99 -1.18
CA ILE A 187 5.80 19.10 -0.32
C ILE A 187 6.01 19.78 1.03
N TYR A 188 5.81 19.04 2.13
CA TYR A 188 6.00 19.52 3.49
C TYR A 188 6.93 18.61 4.29
N LYS A 189 7.82 19.23 5.05
CA LYS A 189 8.88 18.64 5.89
C LYS A 189 8.33 18.20 7.24
N ILE A 190 7.43 17.24 7.23
CA ILE A 190 6.78 16.71 8.43
C ILE A 190 6.58 15.20 8.31
N GLY A 191 6.78 14.50 9.42
CA GLY A 191 6.61 13.04 9.52
C GLY A 191 5.60 12.63 10.57
N GLY A 192 5.50 11.34 10.84
CA GLY A 192 4.75 10.77 11.94
C GLY A 192 3.22 10.98 11.91
N ALA A 193 2.59 10.74 13.06
CA ALA A 193 1.14 10.90 13.23
C ALA A 193 0.67 12.35 13.03
N GLN A 194 1.51 13.34 13.38
CA GLN A 194 1.22 14.76 13.19
C GLN A 194 1.07 15.13 11.72
N ALA A 195 1.82 14.49 10.82
CA ALA A 195 1.69 14.69 9.37
C ALA A 195 0.34 14.17 8.85
N ILE A 196 -0.08 12.99 9.30
CA ILE A 196 -1.38 12.42 8.94
C ILE A 196 -2.53 13.29 9.47
N ALA A 197 -2.42 13.77 10.72
CA ALA A 197 -3.39 14.68 11.31
C ALA A 197 -3.50 16.00 10.53
N ALA A 198 -2.35 16.61 10.16
CA ALA A 198 -2.32 17.85 9.40
C ALA A 198 -2.96 17.70 8.01
N LEU A 199 -2.75 16.58 7.32
CA LEU A 199 -3.42 16.28 6.05
C LEU A 199 -4.92 16.07 6.23
N ALA A 200 -5.33 15.40 7.31
CA ALA A 200 -6.74 15.08 7.57
C ALA A 200 -7.58 16.28 7.97
N PHE A 201 -7.07 17.12 8.86
CA PHE A 201 -7.82 18.27 9.40
C PHE A 201 -7.57 19.55 8.61
N GLY A 202 -6.41 19.64 7.94
CA GLY A 202 -5.89 20.88 7.39
C GLY A 202 -5.28 21.77 8.48
N THR A 203 -4.37 22.66 8.07
CA THR A 203 -3.83 23.74 8.90
C THR A 203 -3.77 25.02 8.05
N LYS A 204 -3.24 26.12 8.61
CA LYS A 204 -3.09 27.35 7.80
C LYS A 204 -2.22 27.15 6.55
N ILE A 205 -1.19 26.27 6.62
CA ILE A 205 -0.26 26.06 5.51
C ILE A 205 -0.47 24.73 4.78
N ILE A 206 -1.05 23.73 5.44
CA ILE A 206 -1.26 22.39 4.85
C ILE A 206 -2.74 22.27 4.49
N PRO A 207 -3.07 22.09 3.20
CA PRO A 207 -4.43 21.92 2.78
C PRO A 207 -5.01 20.60 3.32
N LYS A 208 -6.28 20.62 3.74
CA LYS A 208 -7.03 19.40 4.02
C LYS A 208 -7.16 18.57 2.76
N VAL A 209 -6.96 17.24 2.89
CA VAL A 209 -7.12 16.28 1.82
C VAL A 209 -8.26 15.30 2.11
N PHE A 210 -8.74 14.60 1.06
CA PHE A 210 -9.83 13.64 1.20
C PHE A 210 -9.37 12.19 1.33
N LYS A 211 -8.14 11.90 0.90
CA LYS A 211 -7.51 10.57 1.05
C LYS A 211 -6.03 10.74 1.37
N VAL A 212 -5.50 9.87 2.25
CA VAL A 212 -4.07 9.78 2.55
C VAL A 212 -3.58 8.38 2.23
N VAL A 213 -2.51 8.29 1.45
CA VAL A 213 -1.88 7.03 1.03
C VAL A 213 -0.40 7.03 1.37
N GLY A 214 0.20 5.87 1.33
CA GLY A 214 1.63 5.66 1.56
C GLY A 214 1.96 4.92 2.85
N PRO A 215 3.05 4.13 2.85
CA PRO A 215 3.51 3.35 3.99
C PRO A 215 4.12 4.25 5.07
N GLY A 216 4.11 3.79 6.32
CA GLY A 216 4.71 4.50 7.43
C GLY A 216 4.90 3.59 8.65
N ASN A 217 5.55 4.12 9.68
CA ASN A 217 5.75 3.39 10.93
C ASN A 217 4.43 3.20 11.71
N ASN A 218 4.48 2.49 12.84
CA ASN A 218 3.32 2.19 13.67
C ASN A 218 2.50 3.44 14.08
N PHE A 219 3.12 4.61 14.25
CA PHE A 219 2.41 5.86 14.58
C PHE A 219 1.61 6.37 13.38
N VAL A 220 2.18 6.29 12.18
CA VAL A 220 1.51 6.65 10.92
C VAL A 220 0.36 5.71 10.64
N ALA A 221 0.59 4.39 10.72
CA ALA A 221 -0.43 3.38 10.52
C ALA A 221 -1.58 3.53 11.52
N THR A 222 -1.27 3.77 12.80
CA THR A 222 -2.27 4.00 13.84
C THR A 222 -3.07 5.29 13.59
N ALA A 223 -2.41 6.39 13.17
CA ALA A 223 -3.09 7.64 12.84
C ALA A 223 -4.05 7.47 11.64
N LYS A 224 -3.60 6.79 10.57
CA LYS A 224 -4.46 6.46 9.42
C LYS A 224 -5.68 5.65 9.87
N LYS A 225 -5.47 4.61 10.68
CA LYS A 225 -6.55 3.78 11.22
C LYS A 225 -7.56 4.59 12.03
N THR A 226 -7.08 5.48 12.91
CA THR A 226 -7.95 6.30 13.79
C THR A 226 -8.77 7.30 13.00
N LEU A 227 -8.23 7.81 11.89
CA LEU A 227 -8.89 8.82 11.05
C LEU A 227 -9.69 8.22 9.88
N PHE A 228 -9.63 6.91 9.68
CA PHE A 228 -10.46 6.23 8.67
C PHE A 228 -11.94 6.48 8.93
N GLY A 229 -12.68 6.89 7.89
CA GLY A 229 -14.06 7.36 7.98
C GLY A 229 -14.17 8.88 7.96
N GLN A 230 -13.19 9.64 8.50
CA GLN A 230 -13.08 11.08 8.31
C GLN A 230 -12.31 11.42 7.02
N ILE A 231 -11.31 10.59 6.69
CA ILE A 231 -10.58 10.61 5.42
C ILE A 231 -10.50 9.19 4.85
N GLY A 232 -10.37 9.07 3.53
CA GLY A 232 -10.00 7.81 2.90
C GLY A 232 -8.53 7.47 3.18
N ILE A 233 -8.21 6.18 3.20
CA ILE A 233 -6.82 5.68 3.26
C ILE A 233 -6.61 4.62 2.19
N ASP A 234 -5.37 4.20 1.96
CA ASP A 234 -5.01 3.03 1.15
C ASP A 234 -5.28 1.72 1.90
N SER A 235 -4.35 1.34 2.79
CA SER A 235 -4.42 0.12 3.59
C SER A 235 -3.75 0.34 4.95
N PHE A 236 -3.89 -0.66 5.82
CA PHE A 236 -3.14 -0.74 7.07
C PHE A 236 -1.85 -1.51 6.80
N ALA A 237 -0.75 -0.80 6.52
CA ALA A 237 0.54 -1.40 6.29
C ALA A 237 1.18 -1.86 7.61
N GLY A 238 1.55 -3.13 7.66
CA GLY A 238 2.45 -3.72 8.66
C GLY A 238 3.89 -3.78 8.14
N PRO A 239 4.78 -4.47 8.88
CA PRO A 239 6.13 -4.76 8.41
C PRO A 239 6.10 -5.60 7.13
N SER A 240 7.05 -5.36 6.24
CA SER A 240 7.13 -6.00 4.92
C SER A 240 7.28 -7.53 4.97
N GLU A 241 6.80 -8.20 3.95
CA GLU A 241 6.70 -9.67 3.89
C GLU A 241 7.06 -10.21 2.50
N ILE A 242 7.85 -11.27 2.46
CA ILE A 242 8.00 -12.10 1.27
C ILE A 242 7.69 -13.57 1.57
N MET A 243 6.98 -14.22 0.66
CA MET A 243 6.92 -15.67 0.57
C MET A 243 7.49 -16.13 -0.76
N ILE A 244 8.51 -16.97 -0.71
CA ILE A 244 9.13 -17.56 -1.89
C ILE A 244 8.71 -19.04 -1.96
N VAL A 245 8.06 -19.42 -3.05
CA VAL A 245 7.81 -20.83 -3.37
C VAL A 245 8.87 -21.28 -4.38
N ALA A 246 9.64 -22.28 -4.02
CA ALA A 246 10.76 -22.74 -4.83
C ALA A 246 10.79 -24.27 -4.97
N ASP A 247 11.12 -24.78 -6.15
CA ASP A 247 11.41 -26.19 -6.37
C ASP A 247 12.95 -26.44 -6.43
N SER A 248 13.35 -27.68 -6.66
CA SER A 248 14.76 -28.08 -6.71
C SER A 248 15.58 -27.42 -7.84
N THR A 249 14.93 -26.76 -8.80
CA THR A 249 15.59 -26.06 -9.93
C THR A 249 16.01 -24.64 -9.58
N ALA A 250 15.54 -24.11 -8.44
CA ALA A 250 15.79 -22.74 -8.03
C ALA A 250 17.27 -22.50 -7.69
N ASN A 251 17.77 -21.32 -8.07
CA ASN A 251 19.14 -20.91 -7.77
C ASN A 251 19.27 -20.47 -6.32
N VAL A 252 20.14 -21.11 -5.55
CA VAL A 252 20.34 -20.86 -4.11
C VAL A 252 20.84 -19.44 -3.82
N ASP A 253 21.69 -18.90 -4.69
CA ASP A 253 22.24 -17.54 -4.51
C ASP A 253 21.17 -16.48 -4.70
N TRP A 254 20.29 -16.65 -5.69
CA TRP A 254 19.18 -15.75 -5.94
C TRP A 254 18.17 -15.79 -4.80
N LEU A 255 17.75 -16.99 -4.36
CA LEU A 255 16.85 -17.12 -3.20
C LEU A 255 17.42 -16.47 -1.95
N THR A 256 18.74 -16.62 -1.71
CA THR A 256 19.38 -16.00 -0.56
C THR A 256 19.36 -14.48 -0.65
N ALA A 257 19.63 -13.93 -1.84
CA ALA A 257 19.59 -12.49 -2.08
C ALA A 257 18.17 -11.91 -1.89
N ASP A 258 17.15 -12.60 -2.40
CA ASP A 258 15.74 -12.18 -2.27
C ASP A 258 15.29 -12.22 -0.80
N ILE A 259 15.68 -13.25 -0.04
CA ILE A 259 15.45 -13.33 1.41
C ILE A 259 16.11 -12.15 2.15
N PHE A 260 17.34 -11.79 1.76
CA PHE A 260 18.03 -10.65 2.37
C PHE A 260 17.40 -9.32 1.99
N ALA A 261 17.00 -9.14 0.73
CA ALA A 261 16.34 -7.94 0.26
C ALA A 261 15.12 -7.61 1.11
N GLN A 262 14.29 -8.61 1.42
CA GLN A 262 13.15 -8.41 2.32
C GLN A 262 13.56 -8.22 3.79
N SER A 263 14.47 -9.05 4.27
CA SER A 263 14.83 -9.05 5.70
C SER A 263 15.60 -7.80 6.13
N GLU A 264 16.21 -7.05 5.22
CA GLU A 264 16.92 -5.82 5.54
C GLU A 264 16.02 -4.60 5.75
N HIS A 265 14.73 -4.67 5.37
CA HIS A 265 13.81 -3.54 5.51
C HIS A 265 13.58 -3.15 6.97
N ASP A 266 13.27 -4.13 7.85
CA ASP A 266 12.93 -3.89 9.25
C ASP A 266 13.22 -5.12 10.11
N ASN A 267 13.40 -4.91 11.43
CA ASN A 267 13.57 -5.99 12.39
C ASN A 267 12.37 -6.97 12.44
N GLN A 268 11.19 -6.53 12.03
CA GLN A 268 9.95 -7.32 12.00
C GLN A 268 9.60 -7.80 10.58
N ALA A 269 10.44 -7.55 9.58
CA ALA A 269 10.25 -8.06 8.23
C ALA A 269 10.16 -9.59 8.25
N GLN A 270 9.28 -10.15 7.42
CA GLN A 270 9.04 -11.60 7.38
C GLN A 270 9.51 -12.19 6.05
N SER A 271 10.30 -13.26 6.13
CA SER A 271 10.74 -14.01 4.94
C SER A 271 10.41 -15.49 5.12
N ILE A 272 9.55 -16.02 4.24
CA ILE A 272 9.11 -17.41 4.27
C ILE A 272 9.56 -18.11 2.99
N LEU A 273 10.33 -19.20 3.10
CA LEU A 273 10.64 -20.10 2.01
C LEU A 273 9.78 -21.36 2.10
N VAL A 274 9.03 -21.65 1.04
CA VAL A 274 8.22 -22.87 0.90
C VAL A 274 8.78 -23.73 -0.23
N THR A 275 9.11 -24.97 0.04
CA THR A 275 9.70 -25.88 -0.97
C THR A 275 9.39 -27.34 -0.69
N ASN A 276 9.34 -28.13 -1.75
CA ASN A 276 9.26 -29.59 -1.64
C ASN A 276 10.64 -30.28 -1.56
N SER A 277 11.75 -29.51 -1.51
CA SER A 277 13.11 -30.04 -1.45
C SER A 277 13.78 -29.75 -0.11
N GLN A 278 14.03 -30.80 0.69
CA GLN A 278 14.79 -30.69 1.94
C GLN A 278 16.23 -30.26 1.69
N GLU A 279 16.79 -30.67 0.56
CA GLU A 279 18.16 -30.31 0.15
C GLU A 279 18.26 -28.80 -0.12
N LEU A 280 17.26 -28.22 -0.80
CA LEU A 280 17.20 -26.78 -1.05
C LEU A 280 17.17 -25.98 0.26
N ILE A 281 16.40 -26.42 1.26
CA ILE A 281 16.36 -25.77 2.58
C ILE A 281 17.77 -25.79 3.20
N LYS A 282 18.45 -26.93 3.18
CA LYS A 282 19.81 -27.04 3.73
C LYS A 282 20.81 -26.13 3.00
N LYS A 283 20.75 -26.09 1.66
CA LYS A 283 21.64 -25.26 0.83
C LYS A 283 21.41 -23.77 1.09
N VAL A 284 20.15 -23.32 1.11
CA VAL A 284 19.79 -21.92 1.37
C VAL A 284 20.20 -21.52 2.77
N SER A 285 19.94 -22.33 3.81
CA SER A 285 20.35 -22.05 5.19
C SER A 285 21.86 -21.86 5.31
N LYS A 286 22.65 -22.77 4.72
CA LYS A 286 24.12 -22.66 4.70
C LYS A 286 24.59 -21.41 3.97
N ASN A 287 23.95 -21.07 2.86
CA ASN A 287 24.33 -19.91 2.06
C ASN A 287 24.01 -18.59 2.77
N ILE A 288 22.86 -18.51 3.49
CA ILE A 288 22.52 -17.39 4.35
C ILE A 288 23.61 -17.18 5.43
N GLU A 289 23.99 -18.23 6.16
CA GLU A 289 25.04 -18.14 7.18
C GLU A 289 26.38 -17.63 6.62
N LYS A 290 26.75 -18.09 5.42
CA LYS A 290 27.99 -17.67 4.73
C LYS A 290 27.93 -16.20 4.32
N LYS A 291 26.80 -15.75 3.71
CA LYS A 291 26.73 -14.44 3.04
C LYS A 291 26.31 -13.30 3.96
N ILE A 292 25.59 -13.57 5.07
CA ILE A 292 25.07 -12.52 5.95
C ILE A 292 26.15 -11.59 6.53
N GLN A 293 27.37 -12.11 6.72
CA GLN A 293 28.49 -11.31 7.27
C GLN A 293 28.90 -10.15 6.35
N ASN A 294 28.66 -10.28 5.07
CA ASN A 294 29.02 -9.28 4.05
C ASN A 294 27.92 -8.21 3.86
N MET A 295 26.75 -8.35 4.52
CA MET A 295 25.65 -7.41 4.39
C MET A 295 25.82 -6.19 5.27
N LYS A 296 25.61 -4.99 4.72
CA LYS A 296 25.71 -3.72 5.48
C LYS A 296 24.71 -3.68 6.65
N ARG A 297 23.49 -4.21 6.46
CA ARG A 297 22.42 -4.24 7.46
C ARG A 297 22.31 -5.59 8.18
N LYS A 298 23.40 -6.35 8.30
CA LYS A 298 23.43 -7.71 8.86
C LYS A 298 22.75 -7.88 10.22
N ARG A 299 22.76 -6.87 11.09
CA ARG A 299 22.08 -6.93 12.40
C ARG A 299 20.57 -6.99 12.25
N ILE A 300 20.00 -6.19 11.34
CA ILE A 300 18.57 -6.16 11.03
C ILE A 300 18.17 -7.48 10.38
N ILE A 301 18.89 -7.90 9.33
CA ILE A 301 18.66 -9.16 8.63
C ILE A 301 18.67 -10.35 9.61
N LYS A 302 19.67 -10.41 10.48
CA LYS A 302 19.78 -11.47 11.49
C LYS A 302 18.57 -11.49 12.41
N HIS A 303 18.21 -10.33 12.97
CA HIS A 303 17.07 -10.21 13.89
C HIS A 303 15.74 -10.61 13.20
N SER A 304 15.52 -10.13 11.98
CA SER A 304 14.35 -10.47 11.16
C SER A 304 14.26 -11.98 10.92
N LEU A 305 15.33 -12.61 10.44
CA LEU A 305 15.35 -14.04 10.12
C LEU A 305 15.22 -14.94 11.36
N GLU A 306 15.83 -14.60 12.49
CA GLU A 306 15.73 -15.37 13.74
C GLU A 306 14.34 -15.33 14.35
N ASN A 307 13.62 -14.20 14.18
CA ASN A 307 12.31 -14.00 14.80
C ASN A 307 11.13 -14.24 13.85
N PHE A 308 11.28 -13.91 12.57
CA PHE A 308 10.22 -13.89 11.55
C PHE A 308 10.60 -14.64 10.26
N GLY A 309 11.78 -15.25 10.20
CA GLY A 309 12.16 -16.18 9.13
C GLY A 309 11.53 -17.56 9.33
N LEU A 310 11.06 -18.19 8.24
CA LEU A 310 10.49 -19.52 8.26
C LEU A 310 10.81 -20.30 7.00
N MET A 311 11.22 -21.55 7.15
CA MET A 311 11.39 -22.48 6.05
C MET A 311 10.38 -23.62 6.18
N ILE A 312 9.60 -23.88 5.13
CA ILE A 312 8.55 -24.89 5.15
C ILE A 312 8.84 -25.96 4.09
N LYS A 313 8.99 -27.19 4.57
CA LYS A 313 9.05 -28.38 3.72
C LYS A 313 7.63 -28.86 3.44
N THR A 314 7.24 -28.89 2.16
CA THR A 314 5.97 -29.45 1.70
C THR A 314 6.19 -30.81 1.03
N ARG A 315 5.13 -31.59 0.88
CA ARG A 315 5.17 -32.87 0.12
C ARG A 315 5.27 -32.63 -1.38
N SER A 316 4.60 -31.59 -1.87
CA SER A 316 4.61 -31.18 -3.28
C SER A 316 4.54 -29.65 -3.40
N ILE A 317 4.89 -29.11 -4.58
CA ILE A 317 4.74 -27.67 -4.86
C ILE A 317 3.26 -27.26 -4.85
N SER A 318 2.34 -28.13 -5.26
CA SER A 318 0.89 -27.83 -5.25
C SER A 318 0.36 -27.59 -3.82
N GLU A 319 0.94 -28.22 -2.82
CA GLU A 319 0.56 -28.02 -1.40
C GLU A 319 0.86 -26.59 -0.92
N SER A 320 1.79 -25.87 -1.57
CA SER A 320 2.10 -24.47 -1.23
C SER A 320 0.90 -23.54 -1.34
N LYS A 321 -0.09 -23.83 -2.21
CA LYS A 321 -1.34 -23.07 -2.33
C LYS A 321 -2.04 -22.87 -0.99
N LYS A 322 -2.16 -23.96 -0.20
CA LYS A 322 -2.78 -23.88 1.15
C LYS A 322 -2.02 -22.89 2.05
N ILE A 323 -0.68 -22.96 2.01
CA ILE A 323 0.18 -22.11 2.83
C ILE A 323 0.11 -20.66 2.35
N ILE A 324 0.19 -20.41 1.04
CA ILE A 324 0.04 -19.08 0.43
C ILE A 324 -1.26 -18.42 0.91
N ASN A 325 -2.38 -19.13 0.79
CA ASN A 325 -3.70 -18.58 1.11
C ASN A 325 -3.92 -18.40 2.63
N LEU A 326 -3.26 -19.19 3.46
CA LEU A 326 -3.27 -18.97 4.91
C LEU A 326 -2.49 -17.72 5.31
N VAL A 327 -1.30 -17.51 4.73
CA VAL A 327 -0.46 -16.33 5.00
C VAL A 327 -1.01 -15.10 4.30
N ALA A 328 -1.41 -15.23 3.03
CA ALA A 328 -1.75 -14.14 2.12
C ALA A 328 -0.66 -13.05 2.14
N PRO A 329 0.57 -13.37 1.66
CA PRO A 329 1.74 -12.52 1.83
C PRO A 329 1.63 -11.23 1.01
N GLU A 330 2.37 -10.21 1.42
CA GLU A 330 2.58 -9.00 0.65
C GLU A 330 3.19 -9.32 -0.72
N HIS A 331 4.34 -9.98 -0.75
CA HIS A 331 5.03 -10.41 -1.95
C HIS A 331 5.05 -11.94 -2.03
N LEU A 332 4.58 -12.49 -3.15
CA LEU A 332 4.67 -13.90 -3.47
C LEU A 332 5.58 -14.11 -4.67
N GLN A 333 6.74 -14.76 -4.46
CA GLN A 333 7.67 -15.08 -5.54
C GLN A 333 7.60 -16.58 -5.86
N LEU A 334 7.33 -16.91 -7.13
CA LEU A 334 7.21 -18.28 -7.63
C LEU A 334 8.48 -18.68 -8.37
N SER A 335 9.54 -19.06 -7.63
CA SER A 335 10.83 -19.51 -8.15
C SER A 335 10.80 -21.00 -8.49
N VAL A 336 9.87 -21.42 -9.34
CA VAL A 336 9.63 -22.80 -9.76
C VAL A 336 9.73 -22.93 -11.27
N LYS A 337 9.95 -24.16 -11.78
CA LYS A 337 10.06 -24.46 -13.22
C LYS A 337 8.80 -24.02 -13.99
N ASN A 338 7.61 -24.23 -13.45
CA ASN A 338 6.33 -23.94 -14.10
C ASN A 338 5.45 -23.02 -13.22
N PRO A 339 5.74 -21.71 -13.12
CA PRO A 339 5.00 -20.80 -12.25
C PRO A 339 3.54 -20.61 -12.69
N SER A 340 3.21 -20.70 -13.97
CA SER A 340 1.86 -20.56 -14.52
C SER A 340 0.88 -21.62 -13.95
N LYS A 341 1.36 -22.81 -13.61
CA LYS A 341 0.52 -23.84 -13.00
C LYS A 341 -0.03 -23.39 -11.62
N LEU A 342 0.77 -22.70 -10.82
CA LEU A 342 0.33 -22.11 -9.55
C LEU A 342 -0.50 -20.86 -9.78
N MET A 343 -0.15 -20.01 -10.76
CA MET A 343 -0.86 -18.77 -11.06
C MET A 343 -2.32 -19.00 -11.50
N ASN A 344 -2.63 -20.12 -12.15
CA ASN A 344 -4.00 -20.47 -12.54
C ASN A 344 -4.89 -20.86 -11.33
N GLU A 345 -4.32 -20.98 -10.15
CA GLU A 345 -5.05 -21.18 -8.91
C GLU A 345 -5.43 -19.84 -8.27
N ASN A 346 -6.50 -19.82 -7.48
CA ASN A 346 -6.83 -18.62 -6.69
C ASN A 346 -5.81 -18.47 -5.54
N LEU A 347 -4.89 -17.53 -5.71
CA LEU A 347 -3.85 -17.21 -4.72
C LEU A 347 -4.11 -15.84 -4.08
N ASN A 348 -4.08 -15.79 -2.76
CA ASN A 348 -4.13 -14.54 -2.00
C ASN A 348 -2.71 -14.00 -1.80
N ALA A 349 -2.35 -12.94 -2.50
CA ALA A 349 -1.09 -12.23 -2.33
C ALA A 349 -1.24 -10.77 -2.76
N GLY A 350 -0.43 -9.88 -2.21
CA GLY A 350 -0.40 -8.48 -2.63
C GLY A 350 0.16 -8.33 -4.03
N ALA A 351 1.32 -8.93 -4.31
CA ALA A 351 1.92 -9.02 -5.65
C ALA A 351 2.47 -10.42 -5.91
N ILE A 352 2.41 -10.87 -7.17
CA ILE A 352 2.90 -12.20 -7.58
C ILE A 352 3.99 -12.04 -8.63
N PHE A 353 5.18 -12.58 -8.34
CA PHE A 353 6.37 -12.55 -9.20
C PHE A 353 6.58 -13.93 -9.82
N MET A 354 6.48 -14.00 -11.14
CA MET A 354 6.40 -15.28 -11.87
C MET A 354 7.75 -15.70 -12.45
N GLY A 355 8.30 -16.74 -11.88
CA GLY A 355 9.53 -17.37 -12.34
C GLY A 355 10.81 -16.76 -11.76
N PRO A 356 11.94 -17.46 -11.88
CA PRO A 356 13.19 -17.11 -11.22
C PRO A 356 13.81 -15.79 -11.72
N LYS A 357 13.43 -15.32 -12.91
CA LYS A 357 13.91 -14.05 -13.49
C LYS A 357 13.08 -12.82 -13.08
N SER A 358 12.08 -13.01 -12.23
CA SER A 358 11.18 -11.96 -11.79
C SER A 358 11.27 -11.79 -10.25
N PRO A 359 12.38 -11.25 -9.73
CA PRO A 359 12.50 -11.01 -8.29
C PRO A 359 11.62 -9.84 -7.85
N GLU A 360 11.23 -9.84 -6.58
CA GLU A 360 10.47 -8.79 -5.92
C GLU A 360 11.04 -7.40 -6.16
N VAL A 361 12.37 -7.23 -6.06
CA VAL A 361 13.05 -5.95 -6.21
C VAL A 361 12.76 -5.23 -7.54
N PHE A 362 12.43 -5.95 -8.61
CA PHE A 362 12.02 -5.30 -9.87
C PHE A 362 10.66 -4.63 -9.72
N GLY A 363 9.71 -5.25 -9.01
CA GLY A 363 8.42 -4.67 -8.68
C GLY A 363 8.56 -3.48 -7.75
N ASP A 364 9.41 -3.58 -6.75
CA ASP A 364 9.62 -2.53 -5.77
C ASP A 364 10.18 -1.23 -6.37
N TYR A 365 10.93 -1.32 -7.46
CA TYR A 365 11.60 -0.14 -8.00
C TYR A 365 11.13 0.29 -9.37
N CYS A 366 11.07 -0.58 -10.37
CA CYS A 366 11.04 -0.10 -11.75
C CYS A 366 10.19 -0.90 -12.75
N ALA A 367 9.61 -2.04 -12.37
CA ALA A 367 8.85 -2.87 -13.32
C ALA A 367 7.47 -2.28 -13.68
N GLY A 368 6.90 -1.44 -12.81
CA GLY A 368 5.62 -0.77 -13.08
C GLY A 368 4.49 -1.09 -12.10
N PRO A 369 4.24 -2.37 -11.70
CA PRO A 369 3.29 -2.68 -10.63
C PRO A 369 3.61 -1.93 -9.35
N ASN A 370 2.57 -1.62 -8.55
CA ASN A 370 2.72 -0.84 -7.34
C ASN A 370 3.25 -1.67 -6.18
N HIS A 371 4.17 -1.09 -5.40
CA HIS A 371 4.73 -1.72 -4.20
C HIS A 371 4.02 -1.32 -2.90
N VAL A 372 2.99 -0.48 -2.96
CA VAL A 372 2.13 -0.21 -1.80
C VAL A 372 1.09 -1.31 -1.74
N LEU A 373 1.39 -2.34 -0.97
CA LEU A 373 0.73 -3.62 -0.98
C LEU A 373 0.03 -3.90 0.36
N PRO A 374 -1.01 -4.74 0.37
CA PRO A 374 -1.60 -5.25 1.60
C PRO A 374 -0.62 -6.19 2.31
N THR A 375 -0.46 -6.03 3.63
CA THR A 375 0.42 -6.82 4.49
C THR A 375 -0.38 -7.56 5.55
N MET A 376 0.27 -8.42 6.34
CA MET A 376 -0.32 -9.10 7.51
C MET A 376 -1.60 -9.89 7.18
N GLY A 377 -1.60 -10.54 6.01
CA GLY A 377 -2.71 -11.39 5.58
C GLY A 377 -3.92 -10.63 5.03
N THR A 378 -3.85 -9.30 4.89
CA THR A 378 -4.97 -8.48 4.37
C THR A 378 -5.14 -8.63 2.86
N ALA A 379 -4.19 -9.23 2.13
CA ALA A 379 -4.36 -9.59 0.72
C ALA A 379 -5.55 -10.54 0.45
N LYS A 380 -6.18 -11.08 1.48
CA LYS A 380 -7.45 -11.82 1.40
C LYS A 380 -8.65 -10.95 1.02
N PHE A 381 -8.57 -9.62 1.26
CA PHE A 381 -9.67 -8.69 1.04
C PHE A 381 -9.22 -7.29 0.60
N SER A 382 -7.92 -7.04 0.54
CA SER A 382 -7.34 -5.77 0.09
C SER A 382 -6.46 -6.00 -1.14
N SER A 383 -6.32 -4.96 -1.95
CA SER A 383 -5.52 -4.97 -3.19
C SER A 383 -4.33 -4.01 -3.11
N PRO A 384 -3.34 -4.12 -4.01
CA PRO A 384 -2.32 -3.10 -4.22
C PRO A 384 -2.92 -1.74 -4.51
N LEU A 385 -2.23 -0.67 -4.11
CA LEU A 385 -2.62 0.68 -4.46
C LEU A 385 -2.64 0.85 -6.00
N GLY A 386 -3.75 1.30 -6.53
CA GLY A 386 -3.94 1.49 -7.97
C GLY A 386 -4.66 2.78 -8.33
N VAL A 387 -4.86 3.02 -9.62
CA VAL A 387 -5.55 4.22 -10.12
C VAL A 387 -6.99 4.30 -9.60
N TYR A 388 -7.66 3.18 -9.49
CA TYR A 388 -9.04 3.07 -8.98
C TYR A 388 -9.17 3.50 -7.52
N ASP A 389 -8.10 3.50 -6.72
CA ASP A 389 -8.10 4.00 -5.34
C ASP A 389 -8.23 5.53 -5.27
N PHE A 390 -7.95 6.22 -6.36
CA PHE A 390 -8.03 7.66 -6.52
C PHE A 390 -9.23 8.10 -7.37
N GLN A 391 -10.10 7.16 -7.77
CA GLN A 391 -11.31 7.42 -8.52
C GLN A 391 -12.55 7.13 -7.67
N LYS A 392 -13.52 8.06 -7.69
CA LYS A 392 -14.87 7.88 -7.15
C LYS A 392 -15.79 7.42 -8.29
N ARG A 393 -16.74 6.58 -7.96
CA ARG A 393 -17.76 6.09 -8.90
C ARG A 393 -19.12 6.54 -8.41
N SER A 394 -19.86 7.26 -9.28
CA SER A 394 -21.24 7.68 -9.01
C SER A 394 -22.16 7.00 -10.00
N ASN A 395 -23.16 6.30 -9.49
CA ASN A 395 -24.20 5.71 -10.32
C ASN A 395 -25.18 6.79 -10.73
N PHE A 396 -25.68 6.70 -11.96
CA PHE A 396 -26.77 7.55 -12.43
C PHE A 396 -27.90 6.72 -13.05
N LEU A 397 -29.09 7.25 -12.96
CA LEU A 397 -30.31 6.66 -13.47
C LEU A 397 -31.12 7.72 -14.21
N LYS A 398 -31.64 7.37 -15.40
CA LYS A 398 -32.60 8.15 -16.18
C LYS A 398 -33.70 7.21 -16.66
N CYS A 399 -34.96 7.55 -16.39
CA CYS A 399 -36.12 6.76 -16.78
C CYS A 399 -36.89 7.45 -17.90
N SER A 400 -37.34 6.65 -18.91
CA SER A 400 -38.36 7.08 -19.87
C SER A 400 -39.75 7.03 -19.23
N SER A 401 -40.75 7.68 -19.84
CA SER A 401 -42.14 7.62 -19.37
C SER A 401 -42.67 6.18 -19.31
N ARG A 402 -42.22 5.29 -20.23
CA ARG A 402 -42.56 3.86 -20.23
C ARG A 402 -41.97 3.15 -18.99
N ALA A 403 -40.70 3.39 -18.69
CA ALA A 403 -40.04 2.81 -17.51
C ALA A 403 -40.68 3.29 -16.20
N VAL A 404 -41.06 4.56 -16.11
CA VAL A 404 -41.72 5.13 -14.91
C VAL A 404 -43.01 4.39 -14.58
N LYS A 405 -43.84 4.06 -15.57
CA LYS A 405 -45.09 3.30 -15.31
C LYS A 405 -44.86 1.98 -14.59
N GLN A 406 -43.85 1.21 -15.02
CA GLN A 406 -43.54 -0.08 -14.41
C GLN A 406 -42.82 0.06 -13.08
N LEU A 407 -41.81 0.94 -13.03
CA LEU A 407 -41.01 1.14 -11.81
C LEU A 407 -41.86 1.70 -10.68
N SER A 408 -42.76 2.64 -10.96
CA SER A 408 -43.58 3.26 -9.92
C SER A 408 -44.49 2.29 -9.20
N ILE A 409 -45.08 1.31 -9.94
CA ILE A 409 -45.95 0.28 -9.33
C ILE A 409 -45.13 -0.58 -8.36
N ASN A 410 -43.99 -1.12 -8.83
CA ASN A 410 -43.21 -2.01 -8.00
C ASN A 410 -42.53 -1.27 -6.81
N SER A 411 -42.09 -0.03 -7.03
CA SER A 411 -41.53 0.79 -5.95
C SER A 411 -42.57 1.14 -4.87
N GLU A 412 -43.82 1.43 -5.26
CA GLU A 412 -44.93 1.68 -4.34
C GLU A 412 -45.21 0.45 -3.47
N ILE A 413 -45.29 -0.75 -4.10
CA ILE A 413 -45.52 -2.03 -3.40
C ILE A 413 -44.42 -2.30 -2.38
N LEU A 414 -43.14 -2.16 -2.80
CA LEU A 414 -41.99 -2.37 -1.90
C LEU A 414 -41.95 -1.37 -0.76
N ALA A 415 -42.17 -0.09 -1.06
CA ALA A 415 -42.19 0.95 -0.02
C ALA A 415 -43.30 0.72 1.02
N ASN A 416 -44.49 0.26 0.59
CA ASN A 416 -45.57 -0.09 1.49
C ASN A 416 -45.20 -1.31 2.37
N SER A 417 -44.52 -2.31 1.82
CA SER A 417 -44.06 -3.47 2.61
C SER A 417 -43.00 -3.11 3.65
N GLU A 418 -42.28 -2.02 3.44
CA GLU A 418 -41.30 -1.46 4.37
C GLU A 418 -41.89 -0.40 5.32
N ASN A 419 -43.21 -0.12 5.24
CA ASN A 419 -43.90 0.94 5.99
C ASN A 419 -43.30 2.34 5.75
N LEU A 420 -42.91 2.64 4.50
CA LEU A 420 -42.32 3.90 4.07
C LEU A 420 -43.29 4.71 3.21
N ASP A 421 -44.30 5.36 3.84
CA ASP A 421 -45.38 6.08 3.15
C ASP A 421 -44.91 7.15 2.19
N ALA A 422 -43.90 7.95 2.57
CA ALA A 422 -43.37 9.00 1.71
C ALA A 422 -42.72 8.46 0.44
N HIS A 423 -42.06 7.30 0.51
CA HIS A 423 -41.49 6.62 -0.66
C HIS A 423 -42.58 6.09 -1.58
N SER A 424 -43.61 5.48 -1.01
CA SER A 424 -44.80 4.99 -1.72
C SER A 424 -45.49 6.15 -2.48
N ILE A 425 -45.77 7.25 -1.81
CA ILE A 425 -46.36 8.45 -2.41
C ILE A 425 -45.47 9.01 -3.52
N SER A 426 -44.16 9.08 -3.30
CA SER A 426 -43.20 9.58 -4.29
C SER A 426 -43.21 8.77 -5.57
N ALA A 427 -43.28 7.41 -5.48
CA ALA A 427 -43.40 6.53 -6.62
C ALA A 427 -44.73 6.70 -7.36
N ARG A 428 -45.86 6.72 -6.60
CA ARG A 428 -47.22 6.82 -7.14
C ARG A 428 -47.46 8.12 -7.90
N LEU A 429 -47.01 9.28 -7.38
CA LEU A 429 -47.18 10.58 -8.02
C LEU A 429 -46.54 10.65 -9.41
N ARG A 430 -45.39 9.98 -9.63
CA ARG A 430 -44.71 9.97 -10.92
C ARG A 430 -45.41 9.15 -12.00
N ARG A 431 -46.32 8.25 -11.62
CA ARG A 431 -47.10 7.46 -12.57
C ARG A 431 -48.15 8.29 -13.31
N ASN A 432 -48.69 9.31 -12.65
CA ASN A 432 -49.86 10.08 -13.11
C ASN A 432 -49.49 11.41 -13.76
N LEU A 433 -48.20 11.76 -13.87
CA LEU A 433 -47.76 12.99 -14.51
C LEU A 433 -47.77 12.85 -16.04
N LYS A 434 -48.58 13.67 -16.71
CA LYS A 434 -48.44 13.95 -18.11
C LYS A 434 -47.38 15.07 -18.25
N TRP A 435 -46.24 14.75 -18.78
CA TRP A 435 -45.20 15.70 -19.16
C TRP A 435 -45.28 16.00 -20.65
#